data_0c0f4cf8cd3ff9a094554ec6d13cbc45
#
_entry.id   0c0f4cf8cd3ff9a094554ec6d13cbc45
#
_cell.length_a   1.000
_cell.length_b   1.000
_cell.length_c   1.000
_cell.angle_alpha   90.00
_cell.angle_beta   90.00
_cell.angle_gamma   90.00
#
_symmetry.space_group_name_H-M   'P 1'
#
loop_
_entity.id
_entity.type
_entity.pdbx_description
1 polymer ?
#
loop_
_entity_poly.entity_id
_entity_poly.type
_entity_poly.pdbx_seq_one_letter_code
_entity_poly.pdbx_strand_id
1 'polypeptide(L)'
;MKLRFPALLRPLAILAGAGAIAVFMLSSREAPVVRSIDQPLPLVQAQTILTADLPVTVVAHGNVRAWRELELTAEVTGRIFWVSARFEPGMAVAEGEPLLRIDATDYELALAEAQQSLASAELTLADARALSQKARIAEAEATVVAAKARIARARRDIDNTEILAPYNAVIDTALVEVGQFISAGTEVSRILGSDMAEVRLPLLPEDVLLIGGADDVSVTLSISGGGPAELRWAGRVARIESRIDSETRVIPVVVEVPEPLNTERHTTALPFGLFVRAEIAGKSLADAVRIPQSALHGDSDVFLFQNGRLQRRTVDVERLRDGLALITAGLDDGDRVVTTRLDLMFEGMLVDLADD
;
A
#
# COMPACT_ATOMS: atom_id res chain seq x y z
N MET A 1 10.30 83.64 93.16
CA MET A 1 10.81 82.23 93.20
C MET A 1 10.70 81.64 91.78
N LYS A 2 11.78 81.60 91.07
CA LYS A 2 11.83 81.17 89.63
C LYS A 2 12.24 79.67 89.62
N LEU A 3 11.30 78.79 89.29
CA LEU A 3 11.59 77.40 89.09
C LEU A 3 12.34 77.24 87.77
N ARG A 4 13.56 76.84 87.84
CA ARG A 4 14.41 76.36 86.70
C ARG A 4 14.04 74.91 86.42
N PHE A 5 13.36 74.67 85.33
CA PHE A 5 13.16 73.30 84.84
C PHE A 5 14.54 72.76 84.28
N PRO A 6 14.90 71.54 84.63
CA PRO A 6 16.18 70.98 84.25
C PRO A 6 16.18 70.66 82.73
N ALA A 7 17.27 71.09 82.03
CA ALA A 7 17.45 71.00 80.58
C ALA A 7 17.42 69.58 79.98
N LEU A 8 17.38 68.52 80.80
CA LEU A 8 17.33 67.14 80.41
C LEU A 8 15.89 66.58 80.08
N LEU A 9 14.83 67.31 80.48
CA LEU A 9 13.44 66.87 80.15
C LEU A 9 13.00 67.20 78.73
N ARG A 10 13.65 68.10 78.03
CA ARG A 10 13.32 68.44 76.61
C ARG A 10 13.61 67.34 75.65
N PRO A 11 14.79 66.70 75.64
CA PRO A 11 15.09 65.64 74.67
C PRO A 11 14.25 64.38 74.94
N LEU A 12 13.87 64.12 76.21
CA LEU A 12 13.05 62.97 76.54
C LEU A 12 11.59 63.14 76.03
N ALA A 13 11.05 64.34 76.11
CA ALA A 13 9.72 64.69 75.55
C ALA A 13 9.68 64.58 74.02
N ILE A 14 10.75 64.93 73.33
CA ILE A 14 10.90 64.80 71.86
C ILE A 14 10.95 63.33 71.50
N LEU A 15 11.74 62.52 72.21
CA LEU A 15 11.82 61.10 72.02
C LEU A 15 10.48 60.36 72.31
N ALA A 16 9.77 60.75 73.35
CA ALA A 16 8.41 60.21 73.64
C ALA A 16 7.42 60.58 72.52
N GLY A 17 7.45 61.83 72.04
CA GLY A 17 6.61 62.30 70.93
C GLY A 17 6.91 61.56 69.61
N ALA A 18 8.19 61.37 69.27
CA ALA A 18 8.59 60.61 68.12
C ALA A 18 8.18 59.13 68.18
N GLY A 19 8.31 58.54 69.41
CA GLY A 19 7.84 57.16 69.65
C GLY A 19 6.32 57.00 69.48
N ALA A 20 5.53 57.99 70.01
CA ALA A 20 4.08 58.01 69.88
C ALA A 20 3.64 58.17 68.44
N ILE A 21 4.33 59.02 67.63
CA ILE A 21 4.07 59.18 66.20
C ILE A 21 4.43 57.90 65.43
N ALA A 22 5.57 57.27 65.78
CA ALA A 22 5.94 56.01 65.14
C ALA A 22 4.95 54.85 65.43
N VAL A 23 4.47 54.78 66.68
CA VAL A 23 3.44 53.78 67.04
C VAL A 23 2.12 54.07 66.36
N PHE A 24 1.72 55.35 66.24
CA PHE A 24 0.54 55.77 65.52
C PHE A 24 0.65 55.46 64.00
N MET A 25 1.79 55.71 63.36
CA MET A 25 2.05 55.34 61.99
C MET A 25 2.08 53.83 61.74
N LEU A 26 2.58 53.02 62.71
CA LEU A 26 2.51 51.59 62.62
C LEU A 26 1.10 51.01 62.80
N SER A 27 0.35 51.63 63.73
CA SER A 27 -1.06 51.19 63.99
C SER A 27 -2.04 51.66 62.92
N SER A 28 -1.68 52.72 62.15
CA SER A 28 -2.50 53.22 61.03
C SER A 28 -2.19 52.50 59.69
N ARG A 29 -1.32 51.49 59.67
CA ARG A 29 -1.16 50.65 58.50
C ARG A 29 -2.38 49.77 58.35
N GLU A 30 -3.29 50.17 57.49
CA GLU A 30 -4.34 49.30 57.03
C GLU A 30 -3.67 48.04 56.42
N ALA A 31 -4.08 46.85 56.87
CA ALA A 31 -3.61 45.61 56.30
C ALA A 31 -3.90 45.62 54.78
N PRO A 32 -2.94 45.26 53.93
CA PRO A 32 -3.19 45.22 52.49
C PRO A 32 -4.38 44.34 52.25
N VAL A 33 -5.48 44.92 51.76
CA VAL A 33 -6.60 44.17 51.24
C VAL A 33 -6.08 43.35 50.09
N VAL A 34 -5.83 42.06 50.34
CA VAL A 34 -5.60 41.08 49.27
C VAL A 34 -6.91 41.01 48.49
N ARG A 35 -7.06 41.86 47.49
CA ARG A 35 -8.08 41.62 46.47
C ARG A 35 -7.68 40.32 45.83
N SER A 36 -8.42 39.26 46.07
CA SER A 36 -8.43 38.11 45.19
C SER A 36 -8.78 38.67 43.82
N ILE A 37 -7.78 38.77 42.96
CA ILE A 37 -8.00 38.99 41.53
C ILE A 37 -8.71 37.72 41.10
N ASP A 38 -10.04 37.77 40.94
CA ASP A 38 -10.76 36.75 40.20
C ASP A 38 -10.20 36.75 38.81
N GLN A 39 -9.11 35.97 38.63
CA GLN A 39 -8.59 35.74 37.28
C GLN A 39 -9.68 34.97 36.55
N PRO A 40 -10.13 35.47 35.40
CA PRO A 40 -11.08 34.70 34.60
C PRO A 40 -10.51 33.33 34.32
N LEU A 41 -11.31 32.30 34.58
CA LEU A 41 -10.92 30.92 34.33
C LEU A 41 -10.61 30.78 32.84
N PRO A 42 -9.55 30.02 32.47
CA PRO A 42 -9.27 29.71 31.07
C PRO A 42 -10.48 29.02 30.47
N LEU A 43 -10.91 29.50 29.30
CA LEU A 43 -11.99 28.91 28.53
C LEU A 43 -11.43 27.75 27.67
N VAL A 44 -12.08 26.61 27.76
CA VAL A 44 -11.73 25.39 26.98
C VAL A 44 -12.95 24.88 26.23
N GLN A 45 -12.72 24.38 25.02
CA GLN A 45 -13.71 23.60 24.29
C GLN A 45 -13.56 22.14 24.66
N ALA A 46 -14.68 21.45 24.85
CA ALA A 46 -14.68 20.03 25.12
C ALA A 46 -15.67 19.32 24.21
N GLN A 47 -15.24 18.20 23.65
CA GLN A 47 -16.06 17.32 22.82
C GLN A 47 -16.57 16.17 23.65
N THR A 48 -17.88 15.93 23.63
CA THR A 48 -18.46 14.73 24.25
C THR A 48 -18.15 13.52 23.38
N ILE A 49 -17.63 12.49 24.01
CA ILE A 49 -17.21 11.26 23.37
C ILE A 49 -18.38 10.28 23.28
N LEU A 50 -18.51 9.66 22.13
CA LEU A 50 -19.36 8.50 21.90
C LEU A 50 -18.47 7.40 21.31
N THR A 51 -18.41 6.28 22.00
CA THR A 51 -17.69 5.09 21.51
C THR A 51 -18.51 4.40 20.44
N ALA A 52 -17.85 3.89 19.43
CA ALA A 52 -18.49 3.14 18.34
C ALA A 52 -17.52 2.13 17.73
N ASP A 53 -18.08 1.13 17.08
CA ASP A 53 -17.30 0.24 16.22
C ASP A 53 -16.87 1.01 14.98
N LEU A 54 -15.58 1.38 14.91
CA LEU A 54 -15.06 2.20 13.83
C LEU A 54 -14.30 1.33 12.81
N PRO A 55 -14.78 1.25 11.57
CA PRO A 55 -14.02 0.61 10.50
C PRO A 55 -12.76 1.42 10.21
N VAL A 56 -11.63 0.75 10.19
CA VAL A 56 -10.36 1.37 9.78
C VAL A 56 -10.20 1.22 8.28
N THR A 57 -9.81 2.29 7.61
CA THR A 57 -9.41 2.25 6.20
C THR A 57 -7.94 2.56 6.09
N VAL A 58 -7.20 1.68 5.43
CA VAL A 58 -5.79 1.91 5.13
C VAL A 58 -5.68 2.44 3.70
N VAL A 59 -5.02 3.59 3.54
CA VAL A 59 -4.83 4.23 2.24
C VAL A 59 -3.38 4.06 1.80
N ALA A 60 -3.19 3.57 0.58
CA ALA A 60 -1.89 3.44 -0.06
C ALA A 60 -1.97 3.80 -1.53
N HIS A 61 -0.82 3.86 -2.19
CA HIS A 61 -0.73 4.17 -3.61
C HIS A 61 0.19 3.16 -4.29
N GLY A 62 -0.11 2.84 -5.56
CA GLY A 62 0.71 1.90 -6.32
C GLY A 62 0.45 2.00 -7.81
N ASN A 63 1.29 1.30 -8.58
CA ASN A 63 1.13 1.18 -10.03
C ASN A 63 0.44 -0.14 -10.37
N VAL A 64 -0.48 -0.06 -11.31
CA VAL A 64 -1.16 -1.23 -11.89
C VAL A 64 -0.19 -1.94 -12.82
N ARG A 65 -0.01 -3.26 -12.66
CA ARG A 65 0.81 -4.10 -13.53
C ARG A 65 0.01 -5.31 -13.98
N ALA A 66 0.35 -5.86 -15.12
CA ALA A 66 -0.15 -7.17 -15.49
C ALA A 66 0.42 -8.23 -14.52
N TRP A 67 -0.40 -9.20 -14.14
CA TRP A 67 0.07 -10.33 -13.32
C TRP A 67 1.10 -11.18 -14.06
N ARG A 68 0.94 -11.32 -15.40
CA ARG A 68 1.88 -12.00 -16.29
C ARG A 68 2.40 -11.01 -17.32
N GLU A 69 3.71 -10.98 -17.44
CA GLU A 69 4.42 -10.24 -18.49
C GLU A 69 5.41 -11.20 -19.12
N LEU A 70 5.40 -11.31 -20.43
CA LEU A 70 6.26 -12.24 -21.15
C LEU A 70 6.86 -11.56 -22.38
N GLU A 71 8.17 -11.72 -22.51
CA GLU A 71 8.92 -11.43 -23.74
C GLU A 71 8.85 -12.66 -24.64
N LEU A 72 8.10 -12.56 -25.74
CA LEU A 72 8.03 -13.61 -26.74
C LEU A 72 9.30 -13.59 -27.56
N THR A 73 9.95 -14.75 -27.68
CA THR A 73 11.18 -14.93 -28.47
C THR A 73 10.97 -15.96 -29.54
N ALA A 74 11.62 -15.77 -30.69
CA ALA A 74 11.67 -16.80 -31.73
C ALA A 74 12.51 -18.00 -31.26
N GLU A 75 11.98 -19.21 -31.37
CA GLU A 75 12.69 -20.43 -31.03
C GLU A 75 13.51 -20.99 -32.21
N VAL A 76 13.14 -20.57 -33.41
CA VAL A 76 13.77 -20.99 -34.65
C VAL A 76 14.19 -19.81 -35.51
N THR A 77 15.14 -20.02 -36.42
CA THR A 77 15.69 -18.99 -37.32
C THR A 77 14.97 -19.00 -38.64
N GLY A 78 14.63 -17.84 -39.20
CA GLY A 78 14.05 -17.77 -40.56
C GLY A 78 13.49 -16.39 -40.87
N ARG A 79 12.88 -16.29 -42.06
CA ARG A 79 12.19 -15.07 -42.50
C ARG A 79 10.74 -15.09 -42.05
N ILE A 80 10.27 -13.99 -41.52
CA ILE A 80 8.85 -13.80 -41.20
C ILE A 80 8.10 -13.59 -42.53
N PHE A 81 7.15 -14.47 -42.83
CA PHE A 81 6.35 -14.35 -44.04
C PHE A 81 4.92 -13.87 -43.78
N TRP A 82 4.49 -13.96 -42.54
CA TRP A 82 3.15 -13.50 -42.12
C TRP A 82 3.18 -12.97 -40.70
N VAL A 83 2.39 -11.91 -40.47
CA VAL A 83 2.15 -11.30 -39.15
C VAL A 83 0.65 -11.04 -39.04
N SER A 84 0.06 -11.32 -37.88
CA SER A 84 -1.35 -11.06 -37.61
C SER A 84 -1.65 -9.56 -37.67
N ALA A 85 -2.84 -9.20 -38.18
CA ALA A 85 -3.31 -7.82 -38.11
C ALA A 85 -3.54 -7.32 -36.67
N ARG A 86 -3.62 -8.25 -35.70
CA ARG A 86 -3.70 -7.93 -34.27
C ARG A 86 -2.34 -7.86 -33.59
N PHE A 87 -1.27 -8.09 -34.30
CA PHE A 87 0.09 -7.96 -33.76
C PHE A 87 0.55 -6.50 -33.76
N GLU A 88 -0.23 -5.64 -33.11
CA GLU A 88 0.04 -4.21 -32.93
C GLU A 88 -0.09 -3.82 -31.46
N PRO A 89 0.72 -2.88 -30.95
CA PRO A 89 0.63 -2.42 -29.58
C PRO A 89 -0.79 -1.98 -29.20
N GLY A 90 -1.27 -2.45 -28.04
CA GLY A 90 -2.60 -2.17 -27.54
C GLY A 90 -3.71 -3.13 -28.01
N MET A 91 -3.43 -4.02 -28.98
CA MET A 91 -4.40 -5.00 -29.45
C MET A 91 -4.49 -6.20 -28.51
N ALA A 92 -5.71 -6.63 -28.24
CA ALA A 92 -5.99 -7.84 -27.47
C ALA A 92 -5.90 -9.09 -28.36
N VAL A 93 -5.28 -10.14 -27.85
CA VAL A 93 -5.11 -11.45 -28.47
C VAL A 93 -5.59 -12.56 -27.55
N ALA A 94 -6.17 -13.61 -28.12
CA ALA A 94 -6.63 -14.76 -27.35
C ALA A 94 -5.54 -15.83 -27.21
N GLU A 95 -5.63 -16.66 -26.17
CA GLU A 95 -4.78 -17.85 -26.01
C GLU A 95 -4.84 -18.74 -27.26
N GLY A 96 -3.68 -19.16 -27.79
CA GLY A 96 -3.54 -19.97 -28.99
C GLY A 96 -3.71 -19.18 -30.29
N GLU A 97 -3.96 -17.88 -30.27
CA GLU A 97 -4.05 -17.07 -31.48
C GLU A 97 -2.67 -16.91 -32.14
N PRO A 98 -2.53 -17.19 -33.46
CA PRO A 98 -1.26 -17.02 -34.16
C PRO A 98 -0.92 -15.53 -34.30
N LEU A 99 0.28 -15.17 -33.88
CA LEU A 99 0.79 -13.80 -33.90
C LEU A 99 1.66 -13.57 -35.14
N LEU A 100 2.58 -14.49 -35.41
CA LEU A 100 3.43 -14.43 -36.61
C LEU A 100 3.84 -15.83 -37.04
N ARG A 101 4.30 -15.95 -38.31
CA ARG A 101 4.81 -17.20 -38.90
C ARG A 101 6.13 -16.95 -39.57
N ILE A 102 7.07 -17.85 -39.28
CA ILE A 102 8.39 -17.94 -39.91
C ILE A 102 8.30 -18.93 -41.06
N ASP A 103 9.04 -18.70 -42.12
CA ASP A 103 9.10 -19.61 -43.28
C ASP A 103 9.54 -21.01 -42.84
N ALA A 104 8.66 -21.98 -43.01
CA ALA A 104 8.85 -23.37 -42.57
C ALA A 104 9.51 -24.25 -43.64
N THR A 105 9.80 -23.75 -44.85
CA THR A 105 10.23 -24.56 -45.99
C THR A 105 11.45 -25.43 -45.68
N ASP A 106 12.46 -24.87 -45.06
CA ASP A 106 13.68 -25.62 -44.69
C ASP A 106 13.41 -26.66 -43.57
N TYR A 107 12.50 -26.37 -42.65
CA TYR A 107 12.08 -27.27 -41.57
C TYR A 107 11.22 -28.43 -42.08
N GLU A 108 10.35 -28.18 -43.07
CA GLU A 108 9.57 -29.21 -43.75
C GLU A 108 10.48 -30.15 -44.54
N LEU A 109 11.52 -29.62 -45.23
CA LEU A 109 12.53 -30.44 -45.89
C LEU A 109 13.28 -31.30 -44.88
N ALA A 110 13.70 -30.74 -43.72
CA ALA A 110 14.38 -31.50 -42.68
C ALA A 110 13.48 -32.62 -42.09
N LEU A 111 12.17 -32.40 -41.97
CA LEU A 111 11.24 -33.44 -41.60
C LEU A 111 11.14 -34.56 -42.64
N ALA A 112 11.08 -34.21 -43.93
CA ALA A 112 11.04 -35.19 -45.02
C ALA A 112 12.32 -36.06 -45.05
N GLU A 113 13.49 -35.47 -44.85
CA GLU A 113 14.77 -36.20 -44.74
C GLU A 113 14.81 -37.11 -43.51
N ALA A 114 14.28 -36.66 -42.36
CA ALA A 114 14.19 -37.49 -41.17
C ALA A 114 13.22 -38.66 -41.35
N GLN A 115 12.12 -38.48 -42.08
CA GLN A 115 11.18 -39.55 -42.44
C GLN A 115 11.82 -40.58 -43.39
N GLN A 116 12.59 -40.14 -44.38
CA GLN A 116 13.36 -41.03 -45.28
C GLN A 116 14.38 -41.85 -44.48
N SER A 117 15.08 -41.21 -43.51
CA SER A 117 16.04 -41.90 -42.63
C SER A 117 15.36 -42.96 -41.78
N LEU A 118 14.16 -42.70 -41.27
CA LEU A 118 13.37 -43.69 -40.52
C LEU A 118 12.99 -44.89 -41.41
N ALA A 119 12.48 -44.63 -42.61
CA ALA A 119 12.12 -45.71 -43.55
C ALA A 119 13.28 -46.62 -43.86
N SER A 120 14.48 -46.05 -44.08
CA SER A 120 15.72 -46.83 -44.31
C SER A 120 16.13 -47.63 -43.08
N ALA A 121 16.03 -47.06 -41.88
CA ALA A 121 16.34 -47.78 -40.63
C ALA A 121 15.34 -48.94 -40.35
N GLU A 122 14.07 -48.75 -40.64
CA GLU A 122 13.06 -49.79 -40.53
C GLU A 122 13.25 -50.94 -41.50
N LEU A 123 13.68 -50.65 -42.74
CA LEU A 123 14.07 -51.67 -43.72
C LEU A 123 15.25 -52.49 -43.20
N THR A 124 16.31 -51.81 -42.71
CA THR A 124 17.49 -52.47 -42.12
C THR A 124 17.11 -53.39 -40.92
N LEU A 125 16.19 -52.96 -40.11
CA LEU A 125 15.67 -53.73 -38.98
C LEU A 125 14.88 -54.98 -39.47
N ALA A 126 14.07 -54.80 -40.51
CA ALA A 126 13.33 -55.93 -41.11
C ALA A 126 14.28 -56.99 -41.70
N ASP A 127 15.32 -56.56 -42.39
CA ASP A 127 16.36 -57.47 -42.92
C ASP A 127 17.14 -58.19 -41.81
N ALA A 128 17.52 -57.49 -40.74
CA ALA A 128 18.20 -58.08 -39.58
C ALA A 128 17.32 -59.12 -38.87
N ARG A 129 16.05 -58.85 -38.80
CA ARG A 129 15.05 -59.79 -38.23
C ARG A 129 14.86 -61.02 -39.09
N ALA A 130 14.77 -60.86 -40.43
CA ALA A 130 14.66 -61.96 -41.36
C ALA A 130 15.87 -62.91 -41.29
N LEU A 131 17.05 -62.36 -41.04
CA LEU A 131 18.28 -63.10 -40.87
C LEU A 131 18.53 -63.62 -39.45
N SER A 132 17.62 -63.39 -38.51
CA SER A 132 17.68 -63.79 -37.08
C SER A 132 19.00 -63.43 -36.37
N GLN A 133 19.63 -62.34 -36.74
CA GLN A 133 20.92 -61.90 -36.19
C GLN A 133 20.72 -60.98 -34.95
N LYS A 134 20.73 -61.52 -33.76
CA LYS A 134 20.39 -60.83 -32.49
C LYS A 134 21.18 -59.51 -32.30
N ALA A 135 22.50 -59.54 -32.55
CA ALA A 135 23.32 -58.31 -32.38
C ALA A 135 22.93 -57.20 -33.37
N ARG A 136 22.69 -57.55 -34.66
CA ARG A 136 22.24 -56.60 -35.68
C ARG A 136 20.83 -56.10 -35.46
N ILE A 137 19.96 -56.96 -34.90
CA ILE A 137 18.60 -56.51 -34.49
C ILE A 137 18.69 -55.42 -33.45
N ALA A 138 19.50 -55.61 -32.41
CA ALA A 138 19.65 -54.56 -31.35
C ALA A 138 20.26 -53.23 -31.90
N GLU A 139 21.23 -53.31 -32.81
CA GLU A 139 21.82 -52.16 -33.47
C GLU A 139 20.79 -51.45 -34.38
N ALA A 140 20.04 -52.18 -35.18
CA ALA A 140 19.01 -51.66 -36.05
C ALA A 140 17.84 -51.03 -35.24
N GLU A 141 17.44 -51.63 -34.12
CA GLU A 141 16.46 -51.07 -33.24
C GLU A 141 16.92 -49.75 -32.63
N ALA A 142 18.18 -49.65 -32.21
CA ALA A 142 18.73 -48.37 -31.73
C ALA A 142 18.72 -47.28 -32.84
N THR A 143 19.02 -47.67 -34.10
CA THR A 143 18.97 -46.78 -35.25
C THR A 143 17.54 -46.27 -35.53
N VAL A 144 16.53 -47.16 -35.46
CA VAL A 144 15.12 -46.76 -35.57
C VAL A 144 14.72 -45.80 -34.49
N VAL A 145 15.12 -46.02 -33.22
CA VAL A 145 14.85 -45.10 -32.11
C VAL A 145 15.49 -43.73 -32.37
N ALA A 146 16.72 -43.70 -32.83
CA ALA A 146 17.41 -42.45 -33.18
C ALA A 146 16.71 -41.69 -34.33
N ALA A 147 16.26 -42.40 -35.37
CA ALA A 147 15.52 -41.80 -36.49
C ALA A 147 14.17 -41.22 -36.05
N LYS A 148 13.43 -41.95 -35.18
CA LYS A 148 12.20 -41.43 -34.58
C LYS A 148 12.42 -40.15 -33.74
N ALA A 149 13.50 -40.08 -32.98
CA ALA A 149 13.89 -38.87 -32.25
C ALA A 149 14.19 -37.67 -33.16
N ARG A 150 14.82 -37.91 -34.36
CA ARG A 150 15.03 -36.84 -35.36
C ARG A 150 13.71 -36.31 -35.92
N ILE A 151 12.75 -37.20 -36.23
CA ILE A 151 11.42 -36.76 -36.66
C ILE A 151 10.72 -35.93 -35.60
N ALA A 152 10.77 -36.37 -34.31
CA ALA A 152 10.18 -35.61 -33.24
C ALA A 152 10.79 -34.22 -33.03
N ARG A 153 12.11 -34.10 -33.29
CA ARG A 153 12.78 -32.79 -33.30
C ARG A 153 12.32 -31.93 -34.48
N ALA A 154 12.36 -32.47 -35.72
CA ALA A 154 11.96 -31.70 -36.89
C ALA A 154 10.50 -31.22 -36.82
N ARG A 155 9.61 -32.00 -36.22
CA ARG A 155 8.22 -31.55 -35.95
C ARG A 155 8.16 -30.39 -35.01
N ARG A 156 8.88 -30.45 -33.88
CA ARG A 156 8.92 -29.31 -32.93
C ARG A 156 9.53 -28.06 -33.59
N ASP A 157 10.55 -28.21 -34.43
CA ASP A 157 11.13 -27.09 -35.13
C ASP A 157 10.12 -26.46 -36.11
N ILE A 158 9.24 -27.24 -36.76
CA ILE A 158 8.10 -26.75 -37.53
C ILE A 158 7.05 -26.07 -36.65
N ASP A 159 6.65 -26.71 -35.57
CA ASP A 159 5.67 -26.13 -34.64
C ASP A 159 6.15 -24.76 -34.12
N ASN A 160 7.46 -24.62 -33.87
CA ASN A 160 8.11 -23.38 -33.43
C ASN A 160 8.22 -22.30 -34.52
N THR A 161 7.91 -22.62 -35.79
CA THR A 161 7.79 -21.59 -36.84
C THR A 161 6.50 -20.76 -36.71
N GLU A 162 5.52 -21.25 -35.99
CA GLU A 162 4.29 -20.50 -35.67
C GLU A 162 4.32 -20.01 -34.22
N ILE A 163 4.41 -18.70 -34.02
CA ILE A 163 4.44 -18.11 -32.71
C ILE A 163 3.00 -17.75 -32.31
N LEU A 164 2.53 -18.40 -31.25
CA LEU A 164 1.17 -18.26 -30.73
C LEU A 164 1.18 -17.45 -29.42
N ALA A 165 0.05 -16.80 -29.11
CA ALA A 165 -0.16 -16.21 -27.79
C ALA A 165 -0.34 -17.34 -26.74
N PRO A 166 0.47 -17.39 -25.68
CA PRO A 166 0.43 -18.48 -24.69
C PRO A 166 -0.74 -18.34 -23.68
N TYR A 167 -1.38 -17.20 -23.64
CA TYR A 167 -2.56 -16.86 -22.82
C TYR A 167 -3.26 -15.62 -23.37
N ASN A 168 -4.44 -15.31 -22.88
CA ASN A 168 -5.14 -14.06 -23.24
C ASN A 168 -4.31 -12.85 -22.81
N ALA A 169 -3.95 -12.00 -23.74
CA ALA A 169 -3.01 -10.91 -23.52
C ALA A 169 -3.34 -9.66 -24.33
N VAL A 170 -2.65 -8.58 -24.01
CA VAL A 170 -2.53 -7.39 -24.85
C VAL A 170 -1.10 -7.27 -25.30
N ILE A 171 -0.89 -6.96 -26.57
CA ILE A 171 0.44 -6.67 -27.12
C ILE A 171 0.93 -5.35 -26.52
N ASP A 172 2.05 -5.37 -25.81
CA ASP A 172 2.70 -4.16 -25.30
C ASP A 172 3.63 -3.55 -26.36
N THR A 173 4.48 -4.40 -26.93
CA THR A 173 5.40 -4.00 -28.01
C THR A 173 5.41 -5.04 -29.12
N ALA A 174 5.51 -4.59 -30.37
CA ALA A 174 5.75 -5.42 -31.54
C ALA A 174 7.09 -4.99 -32.15
N LEU A 175 8.06 -5.90 -32.20
CA LEU A 175 9.46 -5.58 -32.52
C LEU A 175 9.89 -6.08 -33.92
N VAL A 176 8.99 -6.78 -34.61
CA VAL A 176 9.32 -7.41 -35.89
C VAL A 176 8.22 -7.17 -36.92
N GLU A 177 8.63 -7.25 -38.21
CA GLU A 177 7.75 -7.00 -39.36
C GLU A 177 7.85 -8.13 -40.41
N VAL A 178 6.84 -8.19 -41.28
CA VAL A 178 6.83 -9.12 -42.43
C VAL A 178 8.06 -8.87 -43.33
N GLY A 179 8.72 -9.95 -43.72
CA GLY A 179 9.91 -9.91 -44.54
C GLY A 179 11.23 -9.82 -43.81
N GLN A 180 11.19 -9.53 -42.53
CA GLN A 180 12.37 -9.50 -41.65
C GLN A 180 12.93 -10.91 -41.44
N PHE A 181 14.27 -11.05 -41.43
CA PHE A 181 14.95 -12.28 -41.03
C PHE A 181 15.35 -12.20 -39.58
N ILE A 182 14.97 -13.20 -38.76
CA ILE A 182 15.25 -13.29 -37.34
C ILE A 182 15.99 -14.57 -37.00
N SER A 183 16.74 -14.55 -35.91
CA SER A 183 17.47 -15.71 -35.38
C SER A 183 16.75 -16.27 -34.16
N ALA A 184 16.95 -17.52 -33.83
CA ALA A 184 16.52 -18.10 -32.58
C ALA A 184 17.03 -17.28 -31.37
N GLY A 185 16.17 -17.00 -30.42
CA GLY A 185 16.43 -16.11 -29.26
C GLY A 185 16.15 -14.63 -29.52
N THR A 186 15.75 -14.22 -30.73
CA THR A 186 15.35 -12.83 -31.01
C THR A 186 13.99 -12.54 -30.35
N GLU A 187 13.91 -11.47 -29.55
CA GLU A 187 12.65 -10.95 -28.98
C GLU A 187 11.78 -10.43 -30.14
N VAL A 188 10.54 -10.91 -30.19
CA VAL A 188 9.58 -10.52 -31.24
C VAL A 188 8.47 -9.61 -30.72
N SER A 189 8.12 -9.75 -29.45
CA SER A 189 7.04 -8.98 -28.81
C SER A 189 7.16 -9.08 -27.30
N ARG A 190 6.61 -8.09 -26.60
CA ARG A 190 6.25 -8.18 -25.20
C ARG A 190 4.74 -8.20 -25.08
N ILE A 191 4.20 -9.12 -24.28
CA ILE A 191 2.77 -9.28 -24.06
C ILE A 191 2.44 -9.20 -22.57
N LEU A 192 1.29 -8.59 -22.26
CA LEU A 192 0.76 -8.40 -20.92
C LEU A 192 -0.51 -9.23 -20.77
N GLY A 193 -0.56 -10.14 -19.80
CA GLY A 193 -1.73 -10.95 -19.52
C GLY A 193 -2.93 -10.07 -19.15
N SER A 194 -4.08 -10.32 -19.80
CA SER A 194 -5.30 -9.53 -19.63
C SER A 194 -6.29 -10.09 -18.62
N ASP A 195 -6.02 -11.25 -18.05
CA ASP A 195 -6.86 -11.97 -17.10
C ASP A 195 -6.82 -11.36 -15.69
N MET A 196 -5.69 -10.80 -15.29
CA MET A 196 -5.48 -10.27 -13.94
C MET A 196 -4.51 -9.08 -13.97
N ALA A 197 -4.83 -8.03 -13.20
CA ALA A 197 -3.88 -7.00 -12.81
C ALA A 197 -3.47 -7.15 -11.36
N GLU A 198 -2.24 -6.78 -11.05
CA GLU A 198 -1.73 -6.64 -9.68
C GLU A 198 -1.39 -5.18 -9.41
N VAL A 199 -1.71 -4.74 -8.19
CA VAL A 199 -1.25 -3.46 -7.65
C VAL A 199 -0.45 -3.72 -6.40
N ARG A 200 0.81 -3.34 -6.42
CA ARG A 200 1.73 -3.50 -5.29
C ARG A 200 1.69 -2.25 -4.44
N LEU A 201 1.20 -2.38 -3.22
CA LEU A 201 0.96 -1.29 -2.28
C LEU A 201 1.99 -1.35 -1.16
N PRO A 202 2.90 -0.37 -1.04
CA PRO A 202 3.84 -0.29 0.07
C PRO A 202 3.12 0.19 1.32
N LEU A 203 3.05 -0.64 2.36
CA LEU A 203 2.42 -0.33 3.64
C LEU A 203 3.44 -0.35 4.78
N LEU A 204 3.23 0.50 5.78
CA LEU A 204 3.98 0.42 7.03
C LEU A 204 3.55 -0.83 7.82
N PRO A 205 4.45 -1.43 8.63
CA PRO A 205 4.11 -2.62 9.43
C PRO A 205 2.89 -2.42 10.33
N GLU A 206 2.71 -1.23 10.90
CA GLU A 206 1.54 -0.85 11.70
C GLU A 206 0.24 -0.86 10.90
N ASP A 207 0.26 -0.38 9.65
CA ASP A 207 -0.89 -0.41 8.75
C ASP A 207 -1.26 -1.85 8.34
N VAL A 208 -0.28 -2.73 8.17
CA VAL A 208 -0.51 -4.15 7.85
C VAL A 208 -1.24 -4.86 8.99
N LEU A 209 -0.94 -4.54 10.25
CA LEU A 209 -1.63 -5.10 11.41
C LEU A 209 -3.13 -4.72 11.44
N LEU A 210 -3.46 -3.54 10.93
CA LEU A 210 -4.84 -3.04 10.84
C LEU A 210 -5.66 -3.73 9.75
N ILE A 211 -5.03 -4.27 8.70
CA ILE A 211 -5.72 -5.02 7.64
C ILE A 211 -6.20 -6.39 8.15
N GLY A 212 -5.49 -7.00 9.09
CA GLY A 212 -5.95 -8.22 9.77
C GLY A 212 -5.68 -9.53 9.08
N GLY A 213 -5.00 -9.54 7.96
CA GLY A 213 -4.67 -10.72 7.15
C GLY A 213 -4.88 -10.45 5.67
N ALA A 214 -4.57 -11.45 4.82
CA ALA A 214 -4.73 -11.33 3.38
C ALA A 214 -6.07 -11.92 2.87
N ASP A 215 -6.78 -12.68 3.70
CA ASP A 215 -7.93 -13.46 3.24
C ASP A 215 -9.12 -12.54 2.94
N ASP A 216 -9.39 -12.34 1.66
CA ASP A 216 -10.58 -11.70 1.08
C ASP A 216 -10.85 -10.25 1.52
N VAL A 217 -9.79 -9.50 1.86
CA VAL A 217 -9.92 -8.08 2.20
C VAL A 217 -10.24 -7.28 0.94
N SER A 218 -11.38 -6.59 0.94
CA SER A 218 -11.81 -5.75 -0.18
C SER A 218 -10.97 -4.48 -0.29
N VAL A 219 -10.66 -4.10 -1.53
CA VAL A 219 -9.89 -2.90 -1.85
C VAL A 219 -10.63 -2.12 -2.93
N THR A 220 -10.77 -0.83 -2.72
CA THR A 220 -11.25 0.09 -3.75
C THR A 220 -10.06 0.85 -4.31
N LEU A 221 -9.79 0.65 -5.58
CA LEU A 221 -8.79 1.42 -6.32
C LEU A 221 -9.47 2.64 -6.95
N SER A 222 -8.81 3.78 -6.92
CA SER A 222 -9.34 5.00 -7.50
C SER A 222 -8.24 5.89 -8.08
N ILE A 223 -8.64 6.74 -9.03
CA ILE A 223 -7.83 7.87 -9.47
C ILE A 223 -8.65 9.14 -9.31
N SER A 224 -8.01 10.16 -8.74
CA SER A 224 -8.53 11.52 -8.74
C SER A 224 -8.15 12.17 -10.07
N GLY A 225 -8.92 11.91 -11.11
CA GLY A 225 -8.83 12.67 -12.35
C GLY A 225 -9.52 14.03 -12.13
N GLY A 226 -8.96 15.14 -12.60
CA GLY A 226 -9.52 16.48 -12.44
C GLY A 226 -10.93 16.71 -13.05
N GLY A 227 -11.73 15.66 -13.16
CA GLY A 227 -13.12 15.64 -13.63
C GLY A 227 -14.12 15.39 -12.50
N PRO A 228 -15.43 15.54 -12.77
CA PRO A 228 -16.48 15.41 -11.76
C PRO A 228 -16.76 13.98 -11.31
N ALA A 229 -16.15 12.96 -11.92
CA ALA A 229 -16.31 11.56 -11.57
C ALA A 229 -14.96 10.93 -11.21
N GLU A 230 -14.88 10.39 -10.00
CA GLU A 230 -13.79 9.53 -9.57
C GLU A 230 -13.95 8.15 -10.21
N LEU A 231 -12.94 7.70 -10.95
CA LEU A 231 -12.93 6.35 -11.50
C LEU A 231 -12.53 5.36 -10.41
N ARG A 232 -13.30 4.28 -10.27
CA ARG A 232 -13.12 3.28 -9.22
C ARG A 232 -13.12 1.87 -9.78
N TRP A 233 -12.27 1.01 -9.21
CA TRP A 233 -12.20 -0.41 -9.50
C TRP A 233 -12.18 -1.19 -8.20
N ALA A 234 -12.88 -2.32 -8.19
CA ALA A 234 -12.88 -3.24 -7.07
C ALA A 234 -11.74 -4.26 -7.23
N GLY A 235 -10.97 -4.42 -6.17
CA GLY A 235 -9.94 -5.43 -6.04
C GLY A 235 -10.01 -6.13 -4.69
N ARG A 236 -9.11 -7.08 -4.48
CA ARG A 236 -8.95 -7.77 -3.20
C ARG A 236 -7.48 -7.92 -2.87
N VAL A 237 -7.16 -7.97 -1.58
CA VAL A 237 -5.82 -8.34 -1.14
C VAL A 237 -5.61 -9.82 -1.48
N ALA A 238 -4.60 -10.11 -2.29
CA ALA A 238 -4.22 -11.47 -2.65
C ALA A 238 -3.18 -12.04 -1.71
N ARG A 239 -2.19 -11.22 -1.34
CA ARG A 239 -1.09 -11.64 -0.46
C ARG A 239 -0.40 -10.44 0.19
N ILE A 240 0.17 -10.70 1.34
CA ILE A 240 1.09 -9.80 2.04
C ILE A 240 2.49 -10.42 1.88
N GLU A 241 3.42 -9.66 1.30
CA GLU A 241 4.77 -10.18 1.10
C GLU A 241 5.50 -10.30 2.44
N SER A 242 6.21 -11.41 2.64
CA SER A 242 6.94 -11.68 3.89
C SER A 242 8.27 -10.92 3.99
N ARG A 243 8.65 -10.16 2.94
CA ARG A 243 9.90 -9.42 2.89
C ARG A 243 9.64 -7.93 3.13
N ILE A 244 10.28 -7.40 4.16
CA ILE A 244 10.31 -5.96 4.40
C ILE A 244 11.42 -5.35 3.53
N ASP A 245 11.11 -4.30 2.83
CA ASP A 245 12.11 -3.51 2.12
C ASP A 245 13.02 -2.81 3.16
N SER A 246 14.32 -3.07 3.09
CA SER A 246 15.29 -2.61 4.09
C SER A 246 15.54 -1.10 4.04
N GLU A 247 15.29 -0.45 2.92
CA GLU A 247 15.52 0.99 2.73
C GLU A 247 14.29 1.80 3.16
N THR A 248 13.13 1.37 2.71
CA THR A 248 11.86 2.07 2.94
C THR A 248 11.10 1.55 4.16
N ARG A 249 11.47 0.37 4.69
CA ARG A 249 10.82 -0.30 5.84
C ARG A 249 9.33 -0.59 5.65
N VAL A 250 8.89 -0.71 4.41
CA VAL A 250 7.51 -1.06 4.06
C VAL A 250 7.36 -2.53 3.76
N ILE A 251 6.15 -3.04 3.94
CA ILE A 251 5.73 -4.38 3.56
C ILE A 251 4.85 -4.25 2.34
N PRO A 252 5.21 -4.85 1.19
CA PRO A 252 4.34 -4.82 0.03
C PRO A 252 3.08 -5.68 0.25
N VAL A 253 1.92 -5.08 0.04
CA VAL A 253 0.64 -5.77 -0.03
C VAL A 253 0.21 -5.80 -1.49
N VAL A 254 -0.08 -6.99 -2.00
CA VAL A 254 -0.47 -7.17 -3.40
C VAL A 254 -1.98 -7.31 -3.50
N VAL A 255 -2.55 -6.45 -4.31
CA VAL A 255 -3.98 -6.41 -4.61
C VAL A 255 -4.19 -6.92 -6.03
N GLU A 256 -5.13 -7.83 -6.21
CA GLU A 256 -5.55 -8.37 -7.50
C GLU A 256 -6.84 -7.72 -7.98
N VAL A 257 -6.88 -7.42 -9.28
CA VAL A 257 -8.07 -6.97 -9.99
C VAL A 257 -8.30 -7.91 -11.17
N PRO A 258 -9.34 -8.74 -11.13
CA PRO A 258 -9.64 -9.66 -12.22
C PRO A 258 -10.19 -8.93 -13.45
N GLU A 259 -9.78 -9.38 -14.64
CA GLU A 259 -10.22 -8.85 -15.94
C GLU A 259 -10.15 -7.31 -16.02
N PRO A 260 -8.97 -6.69 -15.75
CA PRO A 260 -8.86 -5.24 -15.57
C PRO A 260 -9.32 -4.44 -16.79
N LEU A 261 -9.25 -5.00 -17.98
CA LEU A 261 -9.59 -4.33 -19.25
C LEU A 261 -11.04 -4.59 -19.67
N ASN A 262 -11.80 -5.41 -18.95
CA ASN A 262 -13.19 -5.75 -19.30
C ASN A 262 -14.15 -4.63 -18.84
N THR A 263 -14.71 -3.90 -19.80
CA THR A 263 -15.67 -2.80 -19.54
C THR A 263 -17.07 -3.26 -19.18
N GLU A 264 -17.38 -4.55 -19.33
CA GLU A 264 -18.65 -5.13 -18.82
C GLU A 264 -18.57 -5.37 -17.31
N ARG A 265 -17.39 -5.66 -16.81
CA ARG A 265 -17.12 -5.89 -15.37
C ARG A 265 -16.81 -4.60 -14.62
N HIS A 266 -16.08 -3.70 -15.25
CA HIS A 266 -15.66 -2.42 -14.69
C HIS A 266 -16.29 -1.28 -15.48
N THR A 267 -16.74 -0.24 -14.80
CA THR A 267 -17.29 0.96 -15.46
C THR A 267 -16.34 1.55 -16.51
N THR A 268 -15.03 1.37 -16.29
CA THR A 268 -13.96 1.79 -17.20
C THR A 268 -12.84 0.78 -17.12
N ALA A 269 -12.17 0.49 -18.23
CA ALA A 269 -10.96 -0.35 -18.22
C ALA A 269 -9.91 0.22 -17.29
N LEU A 270 -9.18 -0.66 -16.59
CA LEU A 270 -8.04 -0.33 -15.73
C LEU A 270 -6.75 -0.59 -16.52
N PRO A 271 -6.13 0.43 -17.12
CA PRO A 271 -4.93 0.23 -17.93
C PRO A 271 -3.71 -0.08 -17.07
N PHE A 272 -2.82 -0.90 -17.62
CA PHE A 272 -1.53 -1.16 -17.00
C PHE A 272 -0.65 0.10 -16.99
N GLY A 273 0.21 0.25 -15.98
CA GLY A 273 1.03 1.44 -15.77
C GLY A 273 0.33 2.58 -15.02
N LEU A 274 -0.97 2.51 -14.81
CA LEU A 274 -1.71 3.56 -14.11
C LEU A 274 -1.31 3.63 -12.63
N PHE A 275 -1.10 4.85 -12.13
CA PHE A 275 -0.89 5.09 -10.71
C PHE A 275 -2.24 5.30 -10.01
N VAL A 276 -2.54 4.49 -9.02
CA VAL A 276 -3.84 4.46 -8.35
C VAL A 276 -3.70 4.67 -6.84
N ARG A 277 -4.73 5.26 -6.25
CA ARG A 277 -4.97 5.27 -4.82
C ARG A 277 -5.79 4.03 -4.46
N ALA A 278 -5.35 3.30 -3.45
CA ALA A 278 -6.03 2.13 -2.90
C ALA A 278 -6.57 2.43 -1.51
N GLU A 279 -7.84 2.14 -1.29
CA GLU A 279 -8.50 2.16 0.01
C GLU A 279 -8.77 0.70 0.41
N ILE A 280 -8.01 0.21 1.39
CA ILE A 280 -8.07 -1.17 1.88
C ILE A 280 -8.98 -1.18 3.11
N ALA A 281 -9.99 -2.03 3.11
CA ALA A 281 -10.84 -2.24 4.26
C ALA A 281 -10.04 -2.93 5.37
N GLY A 282 -9.84 -2.26 6.49
CA GLY A 282 -9.17 -2.82 7.66
C GLY A 282 -10.16 -3.41 8.67
N LYS A 283 -9.63 -3.79 9.82
CA LYS A 283 -10.43 -4.30 10.96
C LYS A 283 -11.39 -3.22 11.46
N SER A 284 -12.52 -3.65 12.00
CA SER A 284 -13.34 -2.80 12.85
C SER A 284 -12.75 -2.80 14.26
N LEU A 285 -12.48 -1.63 14.79
CA LEU A 285 -12.04 -1.45 16.19
C LEU A 285 -13.27 -1.23 17.05
N ALA A 286 -13.52 -2.13 17.97
CA ALA A 286 -14.64 -2.05 18.90
C ALA A 286 -14.41 -0.91 19.91
N ASP A 287 -15.48 -0.22 20.31
CA ASP A 287 -15.48 0.84 21.33
C ASP A 287 -14.45 1.96 21.09
N ALA A 288 -14.12 2.21 19.81
CA ALA A 288 -13.11 3.19 19.45
C ALA A 288 -13.70 4.61 19.32
N VAL A 289 -12.82 5.60 19.53
CA VAL A 289 -13.16 7.02 19.47
C VAL A 289 -12.18 7.76 18.58
N ARG A 290 -12.68 8.74 17.83
CA ARG A 290 -11.83 9.69 17.08
C ARG A 290 -11.83 11.03 17.79
N ILE A 291 -10.64 11.50 18.15
CA ILE A 291 -10.45 12.84 18.71
C ILE A 291 -9.47 13.64 17.85
N PRO A 292 -9.56 14.97 17.82
CA PRO A 292 -8.53 15.79 17.21
C PRO A 292 -7.17 15.55 17.87
N GLN A 293 -6.10 15.49 17.11
CA GLN A 293 -4.73 15.33 17.64
C GLN A 293 -4.36 16.46 18.61
N SER A 294 -4.98 17.64 18.47
CA SER A 294 -4.80 18.77 19.41
C SER A 294 -5.22 18.44 20.85
N ALA A 295 -6.14 17.49 21.04
CA ALA A 295 -6.60 17.04 22.34
C ALA A 295 -5.60 16.10 23.03
N LEU A 296 -4.63 15.55 22.28
CA LEU A 296 -3.61 14.65 22.81
C LEU A 296 -2.43 15.44 23.38
N HIS A 297 -2.02 15.12 24.59
CA HIS A 297 -0.89 15.71 25.30
C HIS A 297 0.20 14.65 25.49
N GLY A 298 1.39 14.89 24.96
CA GLY A 298 2.40 13.86 24.82
C GLY A 298 1.95 12.76 23.86
N ASP A 299 2.26 11.51 24.19
CA ASP A 299 1.98 10.36 23.32
C ASP A 299 0.67 9.64 23.63
N SER A 300 0.12 9.82 24.87
CA SER A 300 -0.98 9.00 25.36
C SER A 300 -1.89 9.67 26.40
N ASP A 301 -1.76 10.96 26.67
CA ASP A 301 -2.57 11.63 27.68
C ASP A 301 -3.61 12.56 27.06
N VAL A 302 -4.81 12.60 27.63
CA VAL A 302 -5.87 13.57 27.33
C VAL A 302 -6.34 14.23 28.61
N PHE A 303 -6.97 15.40 28.50
CA PHE A 303 -7.65 16.03 29.61
C PHE A 303 -9.16 15.94 29.46
N LEU A 304 -9.81 15.43 30.48
CA LEU A 304 -11.26 15.41 30.60
C LEU A 304 -11.73 16.63 31.37
N PHE A 305 -12.85 17.19 30.95
CA PHE A 305 -13.55 18.21 31.70
C PHE A 305 -14.57 17.55 32.66
N GLN A 306 -14.31 17.61 33.96
CA GLN A 306 -15.20 17.09 35.01
C GLN A 306 -15.40 18.14 36.13
N ASN A 307 -16.64 18.52 36.40
CA ASN A 307 -16.99 19.43 37.49
C ASN A 307 -16.18 20.75 37.50
N GLY A 308 -15.96 21.38 36.36
CA GLY A 308 -15.19 22.62 36.25
C GLY A 308 -13.68 22.45 36.38
N ARG A 309 -13.15 21.22 36.31
CA ARG A 309 -11.74 20.90 36.48
C ARG A 309 -11.24 20.00 35.36
N LEU A 310 -9.92 20.11 35.07
CA LEU A 310 -9.23 19.20 34.19
C LEU A 310 -8.79 17.95 34.95
N GLN A 311 -9.14 16.79 34.42
CA GLN A 311 -8.64 15.50 34.87
C GLN A 311 -7.79 14.86 33.78
N ARG A 312 -6.52 14.54 34.07
CA ARG A 312 -5.65 13.85 33.14
C ARG A 312 -6.03 12.37 33.11
N ARG A 313 -6.14 11.84 31.87
CA ARG A 313 -6.42 10.42 31.63
C ARG A 313 -5.46 9.88 30.58
N THR A 314 -4.85 8.75 30.86
CA THR A 314 -4.00 8.03 29.89
C THR A 314 -4.90 7.17 29.01
N VAL A 315 -4.64 7.20 27.71
CA VAL A 315 -5.43 6.52 26.68
C VAL A 315 -4.52 5.69 25.79
N ASP A 316 -5.06 4.63 25.20
CA ASP A 316 -4.37 3.82 24.22
C ASP A 316 -4.63 4.37 22.82
N VAL A 317 -3.57 4.91 22.20
CA VAL A 317 -3.62 5.50 20.87
C VAL A 317 -3.21 4.44 19.85
N GLU A 318 -4.19 3.93 19.09
CA GLU A 318 -3.94 2.95 18.03
C GLU A 318 -3.31 3.60 16.80
N ARG A 319 -3.72 4.82 16.45
CA ARG A 319 -3.24 5.51 15.24
C ARG A 319 -3.35 7.01 15.34
N LEU A 320 -2.33 7.69 14.79
CA LEU A 320 -2.32 9.14 14.55
C LEU A 320 -2.26 9.39 13.05
N ARG A 321 -3.31 9.95 12.47
CA ARG A 321 -3.34 10.25 11.02
C ARG A 321 -4.30 11.39 10.70
N ASP A 322 -3.92 12.21 9.72
CA ASP A 322 -4.74 13.30 9.17
C ASP A 322 -5.27 14.27 10.25
N GLY A 323 -4.46 14.51 11.30
CA GLY A 323 -4.83 15.39 12.42
C GLY A 323 -5.82 14.78 13.41
N LEU A 324 -6.11 13.49 13.30
CA LEU A 324 -6.98 12.72 14.20
C LEU A 324 -6.19 11.64 14.94
N ALA A 325 -6.55 11.43 16.20
CA ALA A 325 -6.12 10.30 17.00
C ALA A 325 -7.27 9.30 17.14
N LEU A 326 -6.98 8.03 16.87
CA LEU A 326 -7.88 6.91 17.06
C LEU A 326 -7.54 6.24 18.39
N ILE A 327 -8.47 6.29 19.33
CA ILE A 327 -8.31 5.78 20.69
C ILE A 327 -9.12 4.49 20.82
N THR A 328 -8.51 3.45 21.36
CA THR A 328 -9.14 2.13 21.56
C THR A 328 -9.40 1.78 23.01
N ALA A 329 -8.79 2.50 23.97
CA ALA A 329 -9.06 2.31 25.39
C ALA A 329 -8.77 3.58 26.20
N GLY A 330 -9.37 3.68 27.40
CA GLY A 330 -9.12 4.78 28.35
C GLY A 330 -10.18 5.89 28.32
N LEU A 331 -11.14 5.86 27.39
CA LEU A 331 -12.28 6.78 27.34
C LEU A 331 -13.59 6.01 27.43
N ASP A 332 -14.55 6.57 28.14
CA ASP A 332 -15.89 6.02 28.31
C ASP A 332 -16.92 6.91 27.60
N ASP A 333 -18.07 6.32 27.25
CA ASP A 333 -19.23 7.06 26.74
C ASP A 333 -19.65 8.19 27.62
N GLY A 334 -19.79 9.38 27.06
CA GLY A 334 -20.17 10.60 27.80
C GLY A 334 -18.99 11.37 28.39
N ASP A 335 -17.77 10.87 28.30
CA ASP A 335 -16.58 11.64 28.69
C ASP A 335 -16.47 12.91 27.83
N ARG A 336 -16.06 14.01 28.46
CA ARG A 336 -15.88 15.30 27.80
C ARG A 336 -14.40 15.58 27.65
N VAL A 337 -13.84 15.26 26.47
CA VAL A 337 -12.43 15.47 26.15
C VAL A 337 -12.19 16.91 25.74
N VAL A 338 -11.22 17.57 26.39
CA VAL A 338 -10.81 18.93 26.07
C VAL A 338 -10.01 18.97 24.78
N THR A 339 -10.47 19.74 23.81
CA THR A 339 -9.84 19.88 22.48
C THR A 339 -8.98 21.13 22.34
N THR A 340 -9.18 22.12 23.23
CA THR A 340 -8.38 23.35 23.28
C THR A 340 -7.05 23.08 23.95
N ARG A 341 -5.95 23.53 23.33
CA ARG A 341 -4.60 23.45 23.91
C ARG A 341 -4.28 24.77 24.61
N LEU A 342 -4.05 24.72 25.91
CA LEU A 342 -3.54 25.84 26.69
C LEU A 342 -2.01 25.69 26.88
N ASP A 343 -1.30 26.81 27.07
CA ASP A 343 0.16 26.80 27.28
C ASP A 343 0.57 26.02 28.53
N LEU A 344 -0.31 25.97 29.54
CA LEU A 344 -0.11 25.21 30.75
C LEU A 344 -1.41 24.47 31.13
N MET A 345 -1.35 23.16 31.18
CA MET A 345 -2.43 22.27 31.63
C MET A 345 -1.91 21.30 32.65
N PHE A 346 -2.62 21.17 33.78
CA PHE A 346 -2.27 20.23 34.85
C PHE A 346 -3.52 19.65 35.52
N GLU A 347 -3.32 18.53 36.16
CA GLU A 347 -4.37 17.81 36.91
C GLU A 347 -5.02 18.72 37.94
N GLY A 348 -6.37 18.81 37.95
CA GLY A 348 -7.17 19.61 38.90
C GLY A 348 -7.29 21.09 38.56
N MET A 349 -6.69 21.56 37.43
CA MET A 349 -6.80 22.95 37.01
C MET A 349 -8.27 23.37 36.80
N LEU A 350 -8.65 24.51 37.35
CA LEU A 350 -9.98 25.10 37.17
C LEU A 350 -10.08 25.72 35.78
N VAL A 351 -11.09 25.35 35.02
CA VAL A 351 -11.40 25.86 33.68
C VAL A 351 -12.89 26.05 33.50
N ASP A 352 -13.27 26.92 32.60
CA ASP A 352 -14.66 27.13 32.22
C ASP A 352 -14.86 26.67 30.75
N LEU A 353 -16.07 26.27 30.41
CA LEU A 353 -16.39 25.84 29.06
C LEU A 353 -16.69 27.06 28.19
N ALA A 354 -16.06 27.11 27.02
CA ALA A 354 -16.52 28.03 26.00
C ALA A 354 -17.90 27.58 25.51
N ASP A 355 -18.89 28.46 25.56
CA ASP A 355 -20.17 28.21 24.92
C ASP A 355 -19.95 28.03 23.41
N ASP A 356 -20.58 26.97 22.83
CA ASP A 356 -20.53 26.66 21.40
C ASP A 356 -21.11 27.76 20.54
#